data_8804881007e696db86561e0de74dea42
#
_entry.id   8804881007e696db86561e0de74dea42
#
_cell.length_a   1.000
_cell.length_b   1.000
_cell.length_c   1.000
_cell.angle_alpha   90.00
_cell.angle_beta   90.00
_cell.angle_gamma   90.00
#
_symmetry.space_group_name_H-M   'P 1'
#
loop_
_entity.id
_entity.type
_entity.pdbx_description
1 polymer ?
#
loop_
_entity_poly.entity_id
_entity_poly.type
_entity_poly.pdbx_seq_one_letter_code
_entity_poly.pdbx_strand_id
1 'polypeptide(L)'
;YLKRLIVGGLERVYEIGRVFRNEGVDTRHNPEFTLMELYQAYTDYEGMMELTESMFRYLAEKVCGSTKFTYNGIELDFGKPFARLTMNDAIKKYAGIDFDTVESDEAAKALAKEHNIEFEERHTKGDIINLFFEEYCEKELIQPTFIMDHPVAISPLTKKKPSDPSKVERFELFINTWEMCNAYSELNDPIDQRERFAAQDAAFEAGDEEANHTDEDFLNALEIGMPPTGGIGYGIDRLVMLLTDSPAIRDVLLFPTMKSLDSDKKYAKAGNAQADGEDAEGQAAGANDNNGFFTPNDKIDFSNVKVEPLFEDTIDFDTFSKSDFRAVKVKECVAVPKSKKLLQFTLDDGTGTDRTILSGIHAYYEPEELVGKTLIAITNLPPRAMMGIESCGMLLSAVNNLKDSEEEELH
;
A
#
# COMPACT_ATOMS: atom_id res chain seq x y z
N TYR A 1 8.49 8.70 10.58
CA TYR A 1 9.54 8.42 11.60
C TYR A 1 10.91 8.95 11.17
N LEU A 2 11.35 8.81 9.92
CA LEU A 2 12.69 9.24 9.46
C LEU A 2 12.93 10.74 9.66
N LYS A 3 11.94 11.60 9.39
CA LYS A 3 12.05 13.05 9.65
C LYS A 3 12.29 13.37 11.13
N ARG A 4 11.71 12.59 12.05
CA ARG A 4 11.97 12.75 13.50
C ARG A 4 13.42 12.43 13.87
N LEU A 5 14.06 11.51 13.15
CA LEU A 5 15.50 11.24 13.32
C LEU A 5 16.36 12.43 12.87
N ILE A 6 15.94 13.16 11.83
CA ILE A 6 16.59 14.42 11.41
C ILE A 6 16.46 15.47 12.52
N VAL A 7 15.26 15.64 13.10
CA VAL A 7 15.06 16.51 14.28
C VAL A 7 15.94 16.09 15.44
N GLY A 8 16.12 14.78 15.65
CA GLY A 8 17.02 14.20 16.66
C GLY A 8 18.51 14.37 16.38
N GLY A 9 18.91 15.01 15.25
CA GLY A 9 20.28 15.34 14.93
C GLY A 9 21.02 14.35 14.04
N LEU A 10 20.32 13.34 13.45
CA LEU A 10 20.91 12.49 12.43
C LEU A 10 20.85 13.22 11.08
N GLU A 11 22.00 13.63 10.55
CA GLU A 11 22.06 14.44 9.32
C GLU A 11 21.66 13.70 8.06
N ARG A 12 21.80 12.37 8.01
CA ARG A 12 21.47 11.54 6.87
C ARG A 12 20.86 10.24 7.36
N VAL A 13 19.68 9.94 6.88
CA VAL A 13 18.95 8.72 7.23
C VAL A 13 18.34 8.11 5.97
N TYR A 14 18.28 6.79 5.92
CA TYR A 14 17.56 6.08 4.88
C TYR A 14 16.99 4.77 5.42
N GLU A 15 15.96 4.28 4.77
CA GLU A 15 15.48 2.91 4.90
C GLU A 15 15.16 2.33 3.53
N ILE A 16 15.32 1.02 3.40
CA ILE A 16 14.87 0.25 2.23
C ILE A 16 14.01 -0.87 2.78
N GLY A 17 12.76 -0.89 2.38
CA GLY A 17 11.80 -1.85 2.93
C GLY A 17 10.62 -2.13 2.01
N ARG A 18 9.87 -3.16 2.37
CA ARG A 18 8.60 -3.49 1.75
C ARG A 18 7.52 -2.57 2.28
N VAL A 19 6.77 -1.97 1.37
CA VAL A 19 5.60 -1.15 1.66
C VAL A 19 4.37 -1.72 0.97
N PHE A 20 3.20 -1.38 1.50
CA PHE A 20 1.92 -1.85 0.99
C PHE A 20 1.07 -0.65 0.60
N ARG A 21 0.45 -0.73 -0.59
CA ARG A 21 -0.57 0.20 -1.04
C ARG A 21 -1.75 -0.57 -1.60
N ASN A 22 -2.95 -0.05 -1.40
CA ASN A 22 -4.17 -0.61 -1.98
C ASN A 22 -4.26 -0.27 -3.47
N GLU A 23 -3.41 -0.89 -4.25
CA GLU A 23 -3.31 -0.67 -5.71
C GLU A 23 -3.74 -1.93 -6.47
N GLY A 24 -4.23 -1.72 -7.70
CA GLY A 24 -4.48 -2.82 -8.63
C GLY A 24 -3.19 -3.53 -9.03
N VAL A 25 -3.30 -4.79 -9.45
CA VAL A 25 -2.16 -5.57 -9.97
C VAL A 25 -2.09 -5.41 -11.49
N ASP A 26 -1.02 -4.78 -11.97
CA ASP A 26 -0.71 -4.68 -13.40
C ASP A 26 0.77 -4.98 -13.68
N THR A 27 1.29 -4.57 -14.83
CA THR A 27 2.69 -4.77 -15.20
C THR A 27 3.66 -3.88 -14.43
N ARG A 28 3.20 -2.78 -13.82
CA ARG A 28 4.00 -1.75 -13.13
C ARG A 28 3.67 -1.64 -11.65
N HIS A 29 2.51 -2.14 -11.23
CA HIS A 29 2.00 -2.02 -9.87
C HIS A 29 1.79 -3.39 -9.24
N ASN A 30 2.19 -3.48 -7.99
CA ASN A 30 1.93 -4.62 -7.12
C ASN A 30 1.58 -4.07 -5.73
N PRO A 31 0.59 -4.61 -5.03
CA PRO A 31 0.19 -4.12 -3.70
C PRO A 31 1.33 -4.08 -2.68
N GLU A 32 2.31 -4.94 -2.86
CA GLU A 32 3.55 -5.01 -2.09
C GLU A 32 4.73 -4.69 -3.01
N PHE A 33 5.53 -3.70 -2.67
CA PHE A 33 6.70 -3.27 -3.45
C PHE A 33 7.81 -2.75 -2.55
N THR A 34 9.01 -2.58 -3.09
CA THR A 34 10.17 -2.07 -2.36
C THR A 34 10.35 -0.58 -2.60
N LEU A 35 10.34 0.18 -1.52
CA LEU A 35 10.62 1.61 -1.52
C LEU A 35 11.94 1.86 -0.78
N MET A 36 12.75 2.79 -1.29
CA MET A 36 13.83 3.40 -0.53
C MET A 36 13.45 4.84 -0.23
N GLU A 37 13.36 5.19 1.03
CA GLU A 37 13.22 6.58 1.49
C GLU A 37 14.51 7.05 2.12
N LEU A 38 14.92 8.28 1.81
CA LEU A 38 16.05 8.93 2.46
C LEU A 38 15.79 10.41 2.70
N TYR A 39 16.43 10.92 3.74
CA TYR A 39 16.37 12.32 4.13
C TYR A 39 17.77 12.81 4.45
N GLN A 40 18.10 14.03 4.03
CA GLN A 40 19.37 14.68 4.30
C GLN A 40 19.13 16.10 4.79
N ALA A 41 19.68 16.41 5.96
CA ALA A 41 19.70 17.77 6.50
C ALA A 41 20.65 18.69 5.70
N TYR A 42 20.39 19.99 5.76
CA TYR A 42 21.18 21.05 5.14
C TYR A 42 21.28 20.94 3.62
N THR A 43 20.24 20.46 3.00
CA THR A 43 20.04 20.39 1.55
C THR A 43 18.58 20.70 1.19
N ASP A 44 18.30 20.73 -0.09
CA ASP A 44 16.99 21.01 -0.67
C ASP A 44 16.69 20.05 -1.82
N TYR A 45 15.60 20.30 -2.55
CA TYR A 45 15.19 19.47 -3.69
C TYR A 45 16.21 19.51 -4.85
N GLU A 46 16.99 20.59 -5.02
CA GLU A 46 18.04 20.63 -6.05
C GLU A 46 19.19 19.69 -5.69
N GLY A 47 19.62 19.65 -4.42
CA GLY A 47 20.58 18.67 -3.94
C GLY A 47 20.08 17.23 -4.08
N MET A 48 18.75 17.00 -3.93
CA MET A 48 18.15 15.69 -4.20
C MET A 48 18.18 15.34 -5.69
N MET A 49 17.99 16.29 -6.61
CA MET A 49 18.17 16.05 -8.06
C MET A 49 19.61 15.64 -8.40
N GLU A 50 20.61 16.32 -7.83
CA GLU A 50 22.02 15.98 -8.04
C GLU A 50 22.36 14.58 -7.51
N LEU A 51 21.88 14.24 -6.32
CA LEU A 51 22.01 12.90 -5.74
C LEU A 51 21.38 11.85 -6.64
N THR A 52 20.16 12.09 -7.09
CA THR A 52 19.41 11.17 -7.96
C THR A 52 20.13 10.93 -9.28
N GLU A 53 20.52 11.99 -9.98
CA GLU A 53 21.22 11.90 -11.26
C GLU A 53 22.55 11.14 -11.11
N SER A 54 23.33 11.42 -10.06
CA SER A 54 24.60 10.75 -9.80
C SER A 54 24.39 9.27 -9.45
N MET A 55 23.38 8.93 -8.64
CA MET A 55 23.04 7.56 -8.25
C MET A 55 22.60 6.73 -9.45
N PHE A 56 21.69 7.24 -10.26
CA PHE A 56 21.18 6.53 -11.44
C PHE A 56 22.31 6.28 -12.47
N ARG A 57 23.15 7.27 -12.69
CA ARG A 57 24.34 7.14 -13.56
C ARG A 57 25.31 6.08 -13.03
N TYR A 58 25.62 6.12 -11.74
CA TYR A 58 26.48 5.13 -11.09
C TYR A 58 25.92 3.71 -11.19
N LEU A 59 24.61 3.53 -10.95
CA LEU A 59 23.97 2.23 -11.04
C LEU A 59 23.97 1.68 -12.46
N ALA A 60 23.67 2.51 -13.47
CA ALA A 60 23.73 2.09 -14.86
C ALA A 60 25.14 1.63 -15.25
N GLU A 61 26.19 2.36 -14.87
CA GLU A 61 27.57 1.94 -15.11
C GLU A 61 27.92 0.63 -14.41
N LYS A 62 27.46 0.44 -13.16
CA LYS A 62 27.77 -0.76 -12.38
C LYS A 62 27.01 -2.00 -12.81
N VAL A 63 25.75 -1.86 -13.17
CA VAL A 63 24.85 -2.98 -13.51
C VAL A 63 24.90 -3.28 -15.00
N CYS A 64 24.75 -2.25 -15.85
CA CYS A 64 24.69 -2.43 -17.31
C CYS A 64 26.07 -2.29 -17.98
N GLY A 65 27.11 -1.85 -17.26
CA GLY A 65 28.45 -1.61 -17.80
C GLY A 65 28.54 -0.33 -18.65
N SER A 66 27.49 0.47 -18.73
CA SER A 66 27.40 1.69 -19.54
C SER A 66 26.29 2.59 -18.99
N THR A 67 26.45 3.91 -19.13
CA THR A 67 25.36 4.87 -18.91
C THR A 67 24.30 4.85 -20.01
N LYS A 68 24.59 4.20 -21.14
CA LYS A 68 23.62 3.92 -22.21
C LYS A 68 23.27 2.45 -22.21
N PHE A 69 22.00 2.16 -22.14
CA PHE A 69 21.46 0.80 -22.18
C PHE A 69 20.07 0.79 -22.82
N THR A 70 19.59 -0.39 -23.15
CA THR A 70 18.29 -0.55 -23.79
C THR A 70 17.31 -1.18 -22.80
N TYR A 71 16.11 -0.63 -22.72
CA TYR A 71 14.97 -1.19 -22.03
C TYR A 71 13.81 -1.39 -23.03
N ASN A 72 13.36 -2.63 -23.19
CA ASN A 72 12.26 -3.00 -24.11
C ASN A 72 12.42 -2.38 -25.51
N GLY A 73 13.66 -2.41 -26.04
CA GLY A 73 13.99 -1.86 -27.37
C GLY A 73 14.18 -0.34 -27.41
N ILE A 74 14.00 0.37 -26.30
CA ILE A 74 14.19 1.83 -26.19
C ILE A 74 15.57 2.11 -25.60
N GLU A 75 16.40 2.89 -26.33
CA GLU A 75 17.69 3.35 -25.81
C GLU A 75 17.48 4.44 -24.75
N LEU A 76 18.02 4.23 -23.54
CA LEU A 76 18.08 5.18 -22.45
C LEU A 76 19.51 5.66 -22.25
N ASP A 77 19.71 6.97 -22.06
CA ASP A 77 21.03 7.59 -21.92
C ASP A 77 21.13 8.39 -20.60
N PHE A 78 21.66 7.73 -19.55
CA PHE A 78 21.91 8.36 -18.25
C PHE A 78 23.25 9.16 -18.20
N GLY A 79 24.03 9.13 -19.27
CA GLY A 79 25.28 9.87 -19.39
C GLY A 79 25.09 11.37 -19.64
N LYS A 80 23.93 11.75 -20.19
CA LYS A 80 23.55 13.14 -20.39
C LYS A 80 22.95 13.73 -19.11
N PRO A 81 23.03 15.08 -18.94
CA PRO A 81 22.24 15.73 -17.91
C PRO A 81 20.76 15.41 -18.07
N PHE A 82 20.09 15.07 -16.98
CA PHE A 82 18.65 14.83 -17.00
C PHE A 82 17.90 16.12 -17.32
N ALA A 83 16.88 16.03 -18.16
CA ALA A 83 16.07 17.19 -18.51
C ALA A 83 15.33 17.71 -17.28
N ARG A 84 15.13 19.03 -17.25
CA ARG A 84 14.38 19.70 -16.16
C ARG A 84 13.26 20.51 -16.80
N LEU A 85 12.01 20.21 -16.46
CA LEU A 85 10.82 20.92 -16.93
C LEU A 85 9.95 21.24 -15.72
N THR A 86 9.34 22.42 -15.70
CA THR A 86 8.25 22.67 -14.77
C THR A 86 7.00 21.91 -15.25
N MET A 87 6.09 21.56 -14.35
CA MET A 87 4.85 20.92 -14.69
C MET A 87 4.06 21.73 -15.72
N ASN A 88 3.97 23.07 -15.55
CA ASN A 88 3.33 23.97 -16.52
C ASN A 88 4.04 24.00 -17.88
N ASP A 89 5.39 24.03 -17.91
CA ASP A 89 6.15 23.98 -19.17
C ASP A 89 5.94 22.65 -19.91
N ALA A 90 5.82 21.54 -19.17
CA ALA A 90 5.52 20.25 -19.76
C ALA A 90 4.11 20.26 -20.40
N ILE A 91 3.09 20.74 -19.69
CA ILE A 91 1.72 20.87 -20.21
C ILE A 91 1.69 21.82 -21.40
N LYS A 92 2.36 22.95 -21.33
CA LYS A 92 2.47 23.90 -22.44
C LYS A 92 3.11 23.28 -23.67
N LYS A 93 4.14 22.45 -23.47
CA LYS A 93 4.85 21.75 -24.56
C LYS A 93 4.00 20.68 -25.22
N TYR A 94 3.29 19.86 -24.44
CA TYR A 94 2.61 18.67 -24.97
C TYR A 94 1.12 18.85 -25.20
N ALA A 95 0.44 19.70 -24.40
CA ALA A 95 -0.98 20.03 -24.56
C ALA A 95 -1.24 21.40 -25.19
N GLY A 96 -0.22 22.28 -25.27
CA GLY A 96 -0.37 23.64 -25.80
C GLY A 96 -1.08 24.60 -24.86
N ILE A 97 -1.28 24.25 -23.58
CA ILE A 97 -2.03 25.01 -22.59
C ILE A 97 -1.06 25.64 -21.58
N ASP A 98 -1.25 26.91 -21.29
CA ASP A 98 -0.46 27.66 -20.30
C ASP A 98 -1.32 27.91 -19.04
N PHE A 99 -1.13 27.12 -18.00
CA PHE A 99 -1.89 27.26 -16.75
C PHE A 99 -1.51 28.49 -15.94
N ASP A 100 -0.40 29.16 -16.22
CA ASP A 100 -0.07 30.44 -15.59
C ASP A 100 -1.07 31.56 -16.03
N THR A 101 -1.80 31.35 -17.15
CA THR A 101 -2.84 32.27 -17.63
C THR A 101 -4.23 31.93 -17.12
N VAL A 102 -4.41 30.80 -16.42
CA VAL A 102 -5.71 30.35 -15.88
C VAL A 102 -5.87 30.94 -14.48
N GLU A 103 -6.86 31.79 -14.26
CA GLU A 103 -6.98 32.60 -13.05
C GLU A 103 -7.75 31.94 -11.90
N SER A 104 -8.63 30.96 -12.17
CA SER A 104 -9.49 30.36 -11.14
C SER A 104 -9.72 28.86 -11.32
N ASP A 105 -10.25 28.22 -10.28
CA ASP A 105 -10.67 26.81 -10.29
C ASP A 105 -11.75 26.56 -11.35
N GLU A 106 -12.71 27.48 -11.50
CA GLU A 106 -13.79 27.38 -12.48
C GLU A 106 -13.25 27.45 -13.92
N ALA A 107 -12.26 28.32 -14.17
CA ALA A 107 -11.59 28.40 -15.46
C ALA A 107 -10.80 27.13 -15.77
N ALA A 108 -10.11 26.55 -14.78
CA ALA A 108 -9.41 25.28 -14.91
C ALA A 108 -10.37 24.12 -15.20
N LYS A 109 -11.49 24.03 -14.47
CA LYS A 109 -12.56 23.04 -14.70
C LYS A 109 -13.23 23.21 -16.08
N ALA A 110 -13.38 24.43 -16.56
CA ALA A 110 -13.90 24.68 -17.91
C ALA A 110 -12.95 24.13 -18.98
N LEU A 111 -11.63 24.32 -18.83
CA LEU A 111 -10.61 23.73 -19.69
C LEU A 111 -10.65 22.21 -19.65
N ALA A 112 -10.75 21.60 -18.46
CA ALA A 112 -10.86 20.14 -18.33
C ALA A 112 -12.07 19.59 -19.09
N LYS A 113 -13.23 20.25 -19.01
CA LYS A 113 -14.43 19.89 -19.81
C LYS A 113 -14.20 20.02 -21.31
N GLU A 114 -13.54 21.08 -21.76
CA GLU A 114 -13.21 21.29 -23.18
C GLU A 114 -12.31 20.19 -23.73
N HIS A 115 -11.39 19.69 -22.88
CA HIS A 115 -10.44 18.63 -23.21
C HIS A 115 -10.93 17.20 -22.88
N ASN A 116 -12.19 17.05 -22.43
CA ASN A 116 -12.80 15.78 -22.02
C ASN A 116 -12.03 15.05 -20.90
N ILE A 117 -11.41 15.81 -20.00
CA ILE A 117 -10.75 15.28 -18.80
C ILE A 117 -11.81 15.18 -17.70
N GLU A 118 -11.98 14.01 -17.13
CA GLU A 118 -12.88 13.78 -16.01
C GLU A 118 -12.31 14.37 -14.72
N PHE A 119 -13.12 15.01 -13.92
CA PHE A 119 -12.73 15.59 -12.63
C PHE A 119 -13.92 15.60 -11.65
N GLU A 120 -13.61 15.72 -10.37
CA GLU A 120 -14.62 15.86 -9.32
C GLU A 120 -14.90 17.33 -9.00
N GLU A 121 -16.10 17.64 -8.49
CA GLU A 121 -16.47 19.02 -8.15
C GLU A 121 -15.59 19.64 -7.05
N ARG A 122 -15.00 18.83 -6.18
CA ARG A 122 -14.05 19.26 -5.15
C ARG A 122 -12.68 19.68 -5.69
N HIS A 123 -12.29 19.26 -6.90
CA HIS A 123 -10.98 19.54 -7.45
C HIS A 123 -10.72 21.04 -7.59
N THR A 124 -9.51 21.44 -7.19
CA THR A 124 -8.98 22.80 -7.36
C THR A 124 -8.24 22.92 -8.70
N LYS A 125 -7.79 24.12 -9.04
CA LYS A 125 -6.89 24.35 -10.19
C LYS A 125 -5.65 23.44 -10.12
N GLY A 126 -5.11 23.25 -8.91
CA GLY A 126 -3.93 22.39 -8.72
C GLY A 126 -4.17 20.94 -9.10
N ASP A 127 -5.31 20.38 -8.72
CA ASP A 127 -5.73 19.03 -9.11
C ASP A 127 -5.92 18.93 -10.62
N ILE A 128 -6.57 19.93 -11.23
CA ILE A 128 -6.77 19.97 -12.69
C ILE A 128 -5.43 20.03 -13.45
N ILE A 129 -4.45 20.79 -12.96
CA ILE A 129 -3.10 20.82 -13.55
C ILE A 129 -2.50 19.40 -13.55
N ASN A 130 -2.65 18.66 -12.45
CA ASN A 130 -2.16 17.29 -12.35
C ASN A 130 -2.83 16.36 -13.36
N LEU A 131 -4.15 16.41 -13.48
CA LEU A 131 -4.91 15.62 -14.47
C LEU A 131 -4.46 15.93 -15.92
N PHE A 132 -4.18 17.18 -16.25
CA PHE A 132 -3.64 17.54 -17.58
C PHE A 132 -2.21 16.99 -17.78
N PHE A 133 -1.41 17.00 -16.73
CA PHE A 133 -0.07 16.43 -16.81
C PHE A 133 -0.10 14.92 -17.04
N GLU A 134 -0.90 14.19 -16.30
CA GLU A 134 -1.11 12.74 -16.46
C GLU A 134 -1.59 12.40 -17.88
N GLU A 135 -2.60 13.11 -18.37
CA GLU A 135 -3.19 12.79 -19.68
C GLU A 135 -2.25 13.10 -20.86
N TYR A 136 -1.54 14.23 -20.81
CA TYR A 136 -0.80 14.71 -21.99
C TYR A 136 0.71 14.57 -21.92
N CYS A 137 1.30 14.54 -20.70
CA CYS A 137 2.74 14.66 -20.54
C CYS A 137 3.44 13.35 -20.20
N GLU A 138 2.93 12.55 -19.28
CA GLU A 138 3.64 11.36 -18.79
C GLU A 138 4.06 10.41 -19.91
N LYS A 139 3.19 10.16 -20.87
CA LYS A 139 3.43 9.27 -22.02
C LYS A 139 4.54 9.74 -22.95
N GLU A 140 4.95 11.00 -22.87
CA GLU A 140 5.97 11.63 -23.70
C GLU A 140 7.36 11.63 -23.01
N LEU A 141 7.44 11.27 -21.72
CA LEU A 141 8.64 11.35 -20.90
C LEU A 141 9.46 10.05 -20.98
N ILE A 142 10.16 9.86 -22.09
CA ILE A 142 10.95 8.65 -22.35
C ILE A 142 12.34 8.74 -21.73
N GLN A 143 13.10 9.82 -22.01
CA GLN A 143 14.42 10.04 -21.45
C GLN A 143 14.30 10.65 -20.03
N PRO A 144 15.31 10.45 -19.16
CA PRO A 144 15.26 10.97 -17.79
C PRO A 144 14.91 12.45 -17.75
N THR A 145 13.79 12.76 -17.10
CA THR A 145 13.24 14.12 -17.02
C THR A 145 12.71 14.39 -15.63
N PHE A 146 13.26 15.41 -14.97
CA PHE A 146 12.68 15.94 -13.73
C PHE A 146 11.51 16.86 -14.07
N ILE A 147 10.36 16.57 -13.49
CA ILE A 147 9.19 17.45 -13.51
C ILE A 147 9.12 18.19 -12.18
N MET A 148 9.15 19.52 -12.25
CA MET A 148 9.31 20.40 -11.07
C MET A 148 8.11 21.33 -10.91
N ASP A 149 8.09 22.06 -9.81
CA ASP A 149 7.13 23.13 -9.56
C ASP A 149 5.67 22.67 -9.52
N HIS A 150 5.44 21.60 -8.79
CA HIS A 150 4.10 21.06 -8.58
C HIS A 150 3.22 22.09 -7.82
N PRO A 151 1.89 22.07 -8.04
CA PRO A 151 0.96 22.87 -7.28
C PRO A 151 1.00 22.56 -5.77
N VAL A 152 0.83 23.59 -4.95
CA VAL A 152 0.79 23.43 -3.48
C VAL A 152 -0.37 22.56 -3.03
N ALA A 153 -1.50 22.58 -3.73
CA ALA A 153 -2.72 21.84 -3.39
C ALA A 153 -2.49 20.34 -3.33
N ILE A 154 -1.64 19.78 -4.21
CA ILE A 154 -1.31 18.34 -4.28
C ILE A 154 -0.01 17.97 -3.55
N SER A 155 0.52 18.84 -2.68
CA SER A 155 1.83 18.67 -2.06
C SER A 155 1.84 19.08 -0.58
N PRO A 156 1.12 18.37 0.30
CA PRO A 156 0.84 18.82 1.67
C PRO A 156 2.06 18.84 2.61
N LEU A 157 3.16 18.17 2.26
CA LEU A 157 4.35 18.01 3.12
C LEU A 157 5.57 18.77 2.58
N THR A 158 5.39 19.56 1.52
CA THR A 158 6.47 20.19 0.76
C THR A 158 6.54 21.68 1.02
N LYS A 159 7.75 22.21 1.06
CA LYS A 159 8.01 23.64 1.22
C LYS A 159 7.58 24.43 0.00
N LYS A 160 6.86 25.54 0.21
CA LYS A 160 6.49 26.47 -0.85
C LYS A 160 7.73 27.13 -1.48
N LYS A 161 7.69 27.39 -2.78
CA LYS A 161 8.73 28.20 -3.44
C LYS A 161 8.65 29.64 -2.98
N PRO A 162 9.76 30.24 -2.55
CA PRO A 162 9.77 31.65 -2.13
C PRO A 162 9.38 32.62 -3.26
N SER A 163 9.68 32.25 -4.52
CA SER A 163 9.39 33.07 -5.71
C SER A 163 7.94 32.99 -6.16
N ASP A 164 7.25 31.88 -5.87
CA ASP A 164 5.86 31.63 -6.24
C ASP A 164 5.22 30.67 -5.24
N PRO A 165 4.55 31.18 -4.19
CA PRO A 165 3.94 30.36 -3.15
C PRO A 165 2.78 29.45 -3.60
N SER A 166 2.29 29.59 -4.83
CA SER A 166 1.32 28.67 -5.42
C SER A 166 1.96 27.33 -5.82
N LYS A 167 3.28 27.28 -5.92
CA LYS A 167 4.11 26.14 -6.28
C LYS A 167 4.99 25.71 -5.13
N VAL A 168 5.48 24.49 -5.19
CA VAL A 168 6.35 23.90 -4.16
C VAL A 168 7.70 23.47 -4.72
N GLU A 169 8.69 23.35 -3.84
CA GLU A 169 10.03 22.84 -4.11
C GLU A 169 9.98 21.30 -4.17
N ARG A 170 9.36 20.74 -5.24
CA ARG A 170 9.16 19.32 -5.48
C ARG A 170 9.58 18.96 -6.90
N PHE A 171 10.10 17.77 -7.05
CA PHE A 171 10.22 17.15 -8.35
C PHE A 171 9.81 15.68 -8.33
N GLU A 172 9.40 15.18 -9.48
CA GLU A 172 9.30 13.78 -9.81
C GLU A 172 10.23 13.47 -10.97
N LEU A 173 10.92 12.34 -10.91
CA LEU A 173 11.74 11.86 -12.03
C LEU A 173 10.95 10.87 -12.86
N PHE A 174 10.77 11.17 -14.13
CA PHE A 174 10.18 10.27 -15.12
C PHE A 174 11.24 9.67 -16.03
N ILE A 175 11.16 8.35 -16.24
CA ILE A 175 11.97 7.60 -17.21
C ILE A 175 11.06 6.56 -17.84
N ASN A 176 11.04 6.46 -19.17
CA ASN A 176 10.20 5.51 -19.90
C ASN A 176 8.71 5.59 -19.48
N THR A 177 8.19 6.79 -19.37
CA THR A 177 6.81 7.09 -18.93
C THR A 177 6.49 6.73 -17.48
N TRP A 178 7.48 6.38 -16.64
CA TRP A 178 7.28 5.95 -15.26
C TRP A 178 7.85 6.97 -14.29
N GLU A 179 7.10 7.27 -13.26
CA GLU A 179 7.62 7.91 -12.07
C GLU A 179 8.61 6.96 -11.38
N MET A 180 9.86 7.37 -11.29
CA MET A 180 10.95 6.61 -10.67
C MET A 180 11.21 7.03 -9.23
N CYS A 181 11.01 8.30 -8.93
CA CYS A 181 11.12 8.85 -7.58
C CYS A 181 10.35 10.16 -7.45
N ASN A 182 10.02 10.49 -6.21
CA ASN A 182 9.37 11.72 -5.80
C ASN A 182 10.19 12.35 -4.67
N ALA A 183 10.53 13.62 -4.80
CA ALA A 183 11.39 14.32 -3.86
C ALA A 183 11.01 15.78 -3.69
N TYR A 184 11.33 16.31 -2.53
CA TYR A 184 11.07 17.72 -2.24
C TYR A 184 11.95 18.28 -1.10
N SER A 185 11.98 19.62 -1.02
CA SER A 185 12.40 20.27 0.20
C SER A 185 11.30 20.08 1.25
N GLU A 186 11.65 19.47 2.38
CA GLU A 186 10.71 19.17 3.44
C GLU A 186 10.13 20.46 4.05
N LEU A 187 8.82 20.47 4.25
CA LEU A 187 8.19 21.54 4.99
C LEU A 187 8.62 21.46 6.45
N ASN A 188 9.35 22.48 6.89
CA ASN A 188 9.92 22.57 8.24
C ASN A 188 9.35 23.74 9.07
N ASP A 189 8.32 24.40 8.55
CA ASP A 189 7.57 25.44 9.27
C ASP A 189 6.35 24.76 9.96
N PRO A 190 6.31 24.69 11.31
CA PRO A 190 5.23 24.05 12.03
C PRO A 190 3.87 24.76 11.86
N ILE A 191 3.86 26.07 11.60
CA ILE A 191 2.63 26.84 11.40
C ILE A 191 2.02 26.47 10.05
N ASP A 192 2.81 26.55 8.95
CA ASP A 192 2.33 26.13 7.61
C ASP A 192 1.93 24.64 7.61
N GLN A 193 2.69 23.78 8.29
CA GLN A 193 2.34 22.35 8.37
C GLN A 193 1.01 22.10 9.09
N ARG A 194 0.73 22.81 10.17
CA ARG A 194 -0.54 22.71 10.90
C ARG A 194 -1.71 23.17 10.04
N GLU A 195 -1.55 24.26 9.28
CA GLU A 195 -2.58 24.74 8.36
C GLU A 195 -2.88 23.70 7.27
N ARG A 196 -1.85 23.04 6.75
CA ARG A 196 -2.03 22.00 5.71
C ARG A 196 -2.66 20.74 6.25
N PHE A 197 -2.31 20.32 7.46
CA PHE A 197 -2.98 19.19 8.10
C PHE A 197 -4.46 19.49 8.35
N ALA A 198 -4.80 20.70 8.81
CA ALA A 198 -6.20 21.10 8.96
C ALA A 198 -6.97 21.07 7.63
N ALA A 199 -6.32 21.41 6.51
CA ALA A 199 -6.92 21.29 5.18
C ALA A 199 -7.10 19.82 4.76
N GLN A 200 -6.17 18.93 5.13
CA GLN A 200 -6.30 17.47 4.89
C GLN A 200 -7.43 16.87 5.73
N ASP A 201 -7.53 17.23 7.01
CA ASP A 201 -8.64 16.78 7.87
C ASP A 201 -9.99 17.21 7.30
N ALA A 202 -10.10 18.46 6.81
CA ALA A 202 -11.32 18.95 6.16
C ALA A 202 -11.62 18.20 4.84
N ALA A 203 -10.60 17.83 4.06
CA ALA A 203 -10.76 17.04 2.84
C ALA A 203 -11.24 15.61 3.17
N PHE A 204 -10.71 15.00 4.23
CA PHE A 204 -11.15 13.70 4.73
C PHE A 204 -12.63 13.73 5.16
N GLU A 205 -13.04 14.75 5.93
CA GLU A 205 -14.44 14.96 6.32
C GLU A 205 -15.36 15.17 5.10
N ALA A 206 -14.83 15.71 4.00
CA ALA A 206 -15.54 15.86 2.73
C ALA A 206 -15.57 14.61 1.86
N GLY A 207 -14.98 13.48 2.32
CA GLY A 207 -15.00 12.18 1.66
C GLY A 207 -13.74 11.83 0.86
N ASP A 208 -12.64 12.52 1.08
CA ASP A 208 -11.33 12.16 0.51
C ASP A 208 -10.66 11.09 1.37
N GLU A 209 -10.81 9.82 1.00
CA GLU A 209 -10.25 8.68 1.74
C GLU A 209 -8.71 8.63 1.71
N GLU A 210 -8.05 9.38 0.82
CA GLU A 210 -6.59 9.45 0.70
C GLU A 210 -5.98 10.56 1.56
N ALA A 211 -6.80 11.46 2.11
CA ALA A 211 -6.35 12.55 2.95
C ALA A 211 -5.78 12.04 4.29
N ASN A 212 -4.68 12.64 4.72
CA ASN A 212 -4.00 12.24 5.95
C ASN A 212 -4.54 13.00 7.15
N HIS A 213 -4.65 12.31 8.29
CA HIS A 213 -4.98 12.94 9.57
C HIS A 213 -3.81 13.74 10.15
N THR A 214 -4.13 14.74 10.95
CA THR A 214 -3.15 15.53 11.71
C THR A 214 -2.30 14.65 12.62
N ASP A 215 -0.97 14.74 12.46
CA ASP A 215 0.03 14.10 13.34
C ASP A 215 0.60 15.15 14.31
N GLU A 216 0.02 15.23 15.52
CA GLU A 216 0.48 16.16 16.56
C GLU A 216 1.89 15.85 17.05
N ASP A 217 2.33 14.61 17.07
CA ASP A 217 3.69 14.25 17.45
C ASP A 217 4.70 14.74 16.40
N PHE A 218 4.34 14.73 15.13
CA PHE A 218 5.17 15.29 14.08
C PHE A 218 5.23 16.83 14.15
N LEU A 219 4.10 17.49 14.42
CA LEU A 219 4.06 18.93 14.63
C LEU A 219 4.92 19.34 15.83
N ASN A 220 4.83 18.65 16.96
CA ASN A 220 5.69 18.87 18.11
C ASN A 220 7.18 18.70 17.76
N ALA A 221 7.53 17.72 16.93
CA ALA A 221 8.91 17.56 16.46
C ALA A 221 9.37 18.75 15.60
N LEU A 222 8.51 19.27 14.72
CA LEU A 222 8.81 20.48 13.93
C LEU A 222 9.01 21.73 14.80
N GLU A 223 8.22 21.88 15.88
CA GLU A 223 8.34 22.98 16.85
C GLU A 223 9.67 22.94 17.62
N ILE A 224 10.23 21.76 17.88
CA ILE A 224 11.58 21.60 18.45
C ILE A 224 12.62 22.16 17.48
N GLY A 225 12.43 21.98 16.18
CA GLY A 225 13.23 22.52 15.12
C GLY A 225 13.78 21.45 14.17
N MET A 226 13.28 21.44 12.94
CA MET A 226 13.82 20.61 11.85
C MET A 226 14.70 21.49 10.95
N PRO A 227 15.98 21.13 10.70
CA PRO A 227 16.83 21.88 9.77
C PRO A 227 16.25 21.83 8.34
N PRO A 228 16.64 22.73 7.44
CA PRO A 228 16.35 22.56 6.02
C PRO A 228 16.77 21.17 5.56
N THR A 229 15.84 20.42 4.96
CA THR A 229 16.02 19.01 4.69
C THR A 229 15.46 18.68 3.30
N GLY A 230 16.21 17.94 2.50
CA GLY A 230 15.72 17.29 1.30
C GLY A 230 15.31 15.85 1.61
N GLY A 231 14.16 15.44 1.11
CA GLY A 231 13.64 14.07 1.22
C GLY A 231 13.31 13.48 -0.14
N ILE A 232 13.44 12.17 -0.30
CA ILE A 232 13.16 11.47 -1.55
C ILE A 232 12.73 10.03 -1.31
N GLY A 233 11.78 9.56 -2.10
CA GLY A 233 11.36 8.17 -2.19
C GLY A 233 11.65 7.60 -3.58
N TYR A 234 12.32 6.44 -3.65
CA TYR A 234 12.64 5.74 -4.88
C TYR A 234 11.88 4.42 -4.99
N GLY A 235 11.22 4.20 -6.13
CA GLY A 235 10.65 2.90 -6.48
C GLY A 235 11.75 1.92 -6.90
N ILE A 236 12.23 1.08 -5.97
CA ILE A 236 13.36 0.18 -6.23
C ILE A 236 13.01 -0.87 -7.27
N ASP A 237 11.81 -1.45 -7.21
CA ASP A 237 11.41 -2.46 -8.19
C ASP A 237 11.38 -1.90 -9.62
N ARG A 238 10.87 -0.67 -9.81
CA ARG A 238 10.88 0.02 -11.12
C ARG A 238 12.31 0.26 -11.62
N LEU A 239 13.22 0.66 -10.73
CA LEU A 239 14.64 0.85 -11.08
C LEU A 239 15.30 -0.48 -11.48
N VAL A 240 15.02 -1.55 -10.75
CA VAL A 240 15.51 -2.90 -11.10
C VAL A 240 14.95 -3.34 -12.45
N MET A 241 13.65 -3.14 -12.72
CA MET A 241 13.05 -3.43 -14.03
C MET A 241 13.80 -2.76 -15.16
N LEU A 242 14.10 -1.46 -15.05
CA LEU A 242 14.84 -0.74 -16.09
C LEU A 242 16.26 -1.29 -16.30
N LEU A 243 16.99 -1.54 -15.21
CA LEU A 243 18.40 -1.97 -15.28
C LEU A 243 18.58 -3.43 -15.70
N THR A 244 17.54 -4.26 -15.60
CA THR A 244 17.56 -5.69 -15.94
C THR A 244 16.75 -6.03 -17.19
N ASP A 245 16.21 -5.02 -17.89
CA ASP A 245 15.32 -5.20 -19.04
C ASP A 245 14.13 -6.13 -18.76
N SER A 246 13.54 -5.99 -17.55
CA SER A 246 12.41 -6.80 -17.10
C SER A 246 11.09 -6.09 -17.38
N PRO A 247 10.16 -6.68 -18.18
CA PRO A 247 8.97 -5.97 -18.65
C PRO A 247 7.86 -5.81 -17.60
N ALA A 248 7.91 -6.59 -16.53
CA ALA A 248 6.87 -6.54 -15.49
C ALA A 248 7.46 -6.58 -14.07
N ILE A 249 6.82 -5.87 -13.15
CA ILE A 249 7.23 -5.79 -11.75
C ILE A 249 7.33 -7.18 -11.08
N ARG A 250 6.45 -8.10 -11.46
CA ARG A 250 6.48 -9.49 -10.96
C ARG A 250 7.76 -10.26 -11.34
N ASP A 251 8.46 -9.83 -12.40
CA ASP A 251 9.68 -10.49 -12.87
C ASP A 251 10.88 -10.14 -11.98
N VAL A 252 10.79 -9.05 -11.21
CA VAL A 252 11.83 -8.58 -10.30
C VAL A 252 11.47 -8.79 -8.82
N LEU A 253 10.26 -9.25 -8.54
CA LEU A 253 9.84 -9.63 -7.18
C LEU A 253 10.13 -11.11 -6.95
N LEU A 254 10.79 -11.43 -5.83
CA LEU A 254 11.09 -12.83 -5.48
C LEU A 254 9.83 -13.65 -5.20
N PHE A 255 8.81 -13.02 -4.61
CA PHE A 255 7.53 -13.65 -4.26
C PHE A 255 6.37 -12.71 -4.63
N PRO A 256 6.07 -12.57 -5.95
CA PRO A 256 4.99 -11.69 -6.38
C PRO A 256 3.62 -12.26 -5.99
N THR A 257 2.70 -11.38 -5.63
CA THR A 257 1.29 -11.76 -5.48
C THR A 257 0.74 -12.13 -6.84
N MET A 258 0.32 -13.38 -7.01
CA MET A 258 -0.19 -13.92 -8.27
C MET A 258 -1.55 -14.59 -8.06
N LYS A 259 -2.43 -14.49 -9.05
CA LYS A 259 -3.64 -15.33 -9.08
C LYS A 259 -3.24 -16.80 -9.28
N SER A 260 -3.87 -17.71 -8.53
CA SER A 260 -3.62 -19.14 -8.68
C SER A 260 -4.05 -19.63 -10.07
N LEU A 261 -3.12 -20.25 -10.81
CA LEU A 261 -3.39 -20.79 -12.14
C LEU A 261 -4.38 -21.99 -12.15
N ASP A 262 -4.61 -22.61 -10.99
CA ASP A 262 -5.44 -23.81 -10.87
C ASP A 262 -6.92 -23.52 -10.58
N SER A 263 -7.24 -22.33 -10.06
CA SER A 263 -8.64 -21.93 -9.83
C SER A 263 -9.42 -21.87 -11.15
N ASP A 264 -8.86 -21.30 -12.20
CA ASP A 264 -9.57 -21.11 -13.48
C ASP A 264 -9.81 -22.42 -14.26
N LYS A 265 -8.97 -23.44 -14.06
CA LYS A 265 -9.10 -24.73 -14.76
C LYS A 265 -10.13 -25.66 -14.11
N LYS A 266 -10.37 -25.57 -12.81
CA LYS A 266 -11.39 -26.38 -12.12
C LYS A 266 -12.82 -25.90 -12.42
N TYR A 267 -13.01 -24.57 -12.52
CA TYR A 267 -14.34 -24.02 -12.84
C TYR A 267 -14.74 -24.21 -14.31
N ALA A 268 -13.80 -24.21 -15.24
CA ALA A 268 -14.08 -24.50 -16.66
C ALA A 268 -14.49 -25.98 -16.91
N LYS A 269 -14.15 -26.92 -16.02
CA LYS A 269 -14.53 -28.34 -16.13
C LYS A 269 -15.85 -28.70 -15.43
N ALA A 270 -16.29 -27.91 -14.47
CA ALA A 270 -17.55 -28.16 -13.76
C ALA A 270 -18.80 -27.76 -14.55
N GLY A 271 -18.66 -26.94 -15.61
CA GLY A 271 -19.78 -26.51 -16.47
C GLY A 271 -20.20 -27.47 -17.59
N ASN A 272 -19.48 -28.58 -17.81
CA ASN A 272 -19.72 -29.47 -18.96
C ASN A 272 -19.66 -30.98 -18.63
N ALA A 273 -20.06 -31.40 -17.44
CA ALA A 273 -20.19 -32.83 -17.11
C ALA A 273 -21.64 -33.21 -16.79
N GLN A 274 -22.43 -33.34 -17.83
CA GLN A 274 -23.54 -34.32 -17.85
C GLN A 274 -23.13 -35.50 -18.73
N ALA A 275 -23.27 -36.69 -18.13
CA ALA A 275 -23.18 -38.03 -18.72
C ALA A 275 -21.77 -38.59 -19.02
N ASP A 276 -21.31 -39.55 -18.35
CA ASP A 276 -21.25 -40.98 -18.55
C ASP A 276 -20.19 -41.62 -17.65
N GLY A 277 -20.53 -42.78 -17.12
CA GLY A 277 -19.86 -43.45 -16.04
C GLY A 277 -18.61 -44.24 -16.40
N GLU A 278 -18.13 -44.91 -15.38
CA GLU A 278 -17.27 -46.08 -15.25
C GLU A 278 -15.75 -45.89 -15.13
N ASP A 279 -15.31 -46.26 -13.94
CA ASP A 279 -14.09 -46.97 -13.51
C ASP A 279 -12.69 -46.58 -14.03
N ALA A 280 -11.84 -46.15 -13.09
CA ALA A 280 -10.52 -46.75 -12.89
C ALA A 280 -9.85 -46.27 -11.59
N GLU A 281 -9.58 -47.20 -10.71
CA GLU A 281 -8.66 -47.10 -9.57
C GLU A 281 -7.24 -46.78 -10.02
N GLY A 282 -6.53 -45.96 -9.25
CA GLY A 282 -5.11 -45.69 -9.50
C GLY A 282 -4.45 -44.79 -8.46
N GLN A 283 -4.10 -45.37 -7.34
CA GLN A 283 -2.98 -45.07 -6.42
C GLN A 283 -2.54 -43.64 -6.17
N ALA A 284 -2.74 -43.27 -4.92
CA ALA A 284 -2.07 -42.16 -4.21
C ALA A 284 -0.58 -42.38 -4.08
N ALA A 285 0.22 -41.35 -4.35
CA ALA A 285 1.55 -41.19 -3.79
C ALA A 285 1.57 -39.85 -3.07
N GLY A 286 1.76 -39.92 -1.76
CA GLY A 286 1.84 -38.78 -0.87
C GLY A 286 3.08 -37.94 -1.10
N ALA A 287 2.92 -36.64 -0.98
CA ALA A 287 3.95 -35.74 -0.58
C ALA A 287 3.38 -34.84 0.52
N ASN A 288 3.79 -35.11 1.73
CA ASN A 288 3.65 -34.23 2.88
C ASN A 288 4.55 -33.01 2.64
N ASP A 289 4.01 -31.88 2.28
CA ASP A 289 4.68 -30.60 2.46
C ASP A 289 3.92 -29.78 3.50
N ASN A 290 4.27 -30.05 4.77
CA ASN A 290 3.97 -29.20 5.91
C ASN A 290 4.92 -28.01 5.90
N ASN A 291 4.62 -26.98 5.14
CA ASN A 291 5.07 -25.61 5.37
C ASN A 291 3.86 -24.68 5.21
N GLY A 292 2.95 -24.79 6.19
CA GLY A 292 1.75 -23.97 6.26
C GLY A 292 2.06 -22.59 6.78
N PHE A 293 2.55 -21.70 5.93
CA PHE A 293 2.40 -20.28 6.08
C PHE A 293 1.38 -19.83 5.02
N PHE A 294 0.19 -19.45 5.51
CA PHE A 294 -0.91 -18.90 4.71
C PHE A 294 -1.22 -19.70 3.42
N THR A 295 -2.08 -20.69 3.53
CA THR A 295 -3.01 -20.98 2.44
C THR A 295 -4.04 -19.85 2.47
N PRO A 296 -4.10 -18.97 1.48
CA PRO A 296 -5.22 -18.04 1.34
C PRO A 296 -6.50 -18.88 1.28
N ASN A 297 -7.55 -18.41 1.92
CA ASN A 297 -8.85 -19.05 1.87
C ASN A 297 -9.50 -18.79 0.51
N ASP A 298 -8.86 -19.25 -0.57
CA ASP A 298 -9.34 -19.15 -1.96
C ASP A 298 -10.62 -19.98 -2.23
N LYS A 299 -11.20 -20.55 -1.17
CA LYS A 299 -12.33 -21.46 -1.30
C LYS A 299 -13.69 -20.82 -1.02
N ILE A 300 -13.72 -19.56 -0.59
CA ILE A 300 -15.00 -18.91 -0.33
C ILE A 300 -15.64 -18.49 -1.65
N ASP A 301 -16.62 -19.23 -2.10
CA ASP A 301 -17.49 -18.79 -3.20
C ASP A 301 -18.58 -17.86 -2.65
N PHE A 302 -18.29 -16.57 -2.64
CA PHE A 302 -19.22 -15.55 -2.16
C PHE A 302 -20.54 -15.51 -2.95
N SER A 303 -20.61 -16.12 -4.14
CA SER A 303 -21.87 -16.23 -4.89
C SER A 303 -22.87 -17.15 -4.19
N ASN A 304 -22.39 -18.11 -3.41
CA ASN A 304 -23.16 -19.08 -2.66
C ASN A 304 -23.32 -18.73 -1.17
N VAL A 305 -22.66 -17.66 -0.70
CA VAL A 305 -22.79 -17.21 0.69
C VAL A 305 -24.06 -16.40 0.86
N LYS A 306 -24.83 -16.70 1.91
CA LYS A 306 -25.97 -15.91 2.34
C LYS A 306 -25.45 -14.70 3.10
N VAL A 307 -25.53 -13.52 2.48
CA VAL A 307 -25.17 -12.26 3.16
C VAL A 307 -26.26 -11.90 4.17
N GLU A 308 -25.90 -11.88 5.44
CA GLU A 308 -26.80 -11.45 6.52
C GLU A 308 -26.66 -9.93 6.74
N PRO A 309 -27.77 -9.21 7.03
CA PRO A 309 -27.68 -7.82 7.41
C PRO A 309 -26.96 -7.68 8.74
N LEU A 310 -26.38 -6.51 9.01
CA LEU A 310 -25.82 -6.17 10.32
C LEU A 310 -26.91 -6.39 11.38
N PHE A 311 -26.57 -7.12 12.44
CA PHE A 311 -27.47 -7.42 13.55
C PHE A 311 -27.21 -6.53 14.77
N GLU A 312 -26.18 -5.72 14.73
CA GLU A 312 -25.83 -4.72 15.76
C GLU A 312 -25.63 -3.35 15.11
N ASP A 313 -25.79 -2.31 15.88
CA ASP A 313 -25.51 -0.94 15.44
C ASP A 313 -24.02 -0.73 15.19
N THR A 314 -23.69 0.25 14.36
CA THR A 314 -22.30 0.65 14.13
C THR A 314 -21.65 1.12 15.44
N ILE A 315 -20.43 0.64 15.68
CA ILE A 315 -19.61 1.10 16.80
C ILE A 315 -18.60 2.14 16.32
N ASP A 316 -18.29 3.13 17.18
CA ASP A 316 -17.27 4.12 16.89
C ASP A 316 -15.85 3.51 17.02
N PHE A 317 -14.91 4.16 16.36
CA PHE A 317 -13.51 3.69 16.33
C PHE A 317 -12.88 3.69 17.72
N ASP A 318 -13.22 4.65 18.60
CA ASP A 318 -12.67 4.73 19.96
C ASP A 318 -13.09 3.54 20.81
N THR A 319 -14.29 3.04 20.59
CA THR A 319 -14.80 1.83 21.26
C THR A 319 -14.10 0.58 20.72
N PHE A 320 -13.96 0.47 19.40
CA PHE A 320 -13.28 -0.65 18.74
C PHE A 320 -11.79 -0.70 19.09
N SER A 321 -11.11 0.45 19.10
CA SER A 321 -9.67 0.57 19.38
C SER A 321 -9.26 0.17 20.82
N LYS A 322 -10.22 0.04 21.72
CA LYS A 322 -9.98 -0.50 23.07
C LYS A 322 -9.79 -2.01 23.08
N SER A 323 -10.07 -2.70 21.99
CA SER A 323 -9.88 -4.14 21.87
C SER A 323 -8.40 -4.46 21.60
N ASP A 324 -7.81 -5.32 22.42
CA ASP A 324 -6.41 -5.78 22.26
C ASP A 324 -6.39 -7.05 21.43
N PHE A 325 -6.12 -6.90 20.12
CA PHE A 325 -5.99 -8.00 19.17
C PHE A 325 -4.55 -8.51 19.15
N ARG A 326 -4.36 -9.81 19.34
CA ARG A 326 -3.04 -10.45 19.32
C ARG A 326 -3.00 -11.68 18.46
N ALA A 327 -1.86 -11.87 17.81
CA ALA A 327 -1.50 -13.18 17.26
C ALA A 327 -1.10 -14.09 18.43
N VAL A 328 -1.77 -15.24 18.55
CA VAL A 328 -1.56 -16.20 19.64
C VAL A 328 -1.20 -17.57 19.03
N LYS A 329 -0.22 -18.26 19.60
CA LYS A 329 0.19 -19.59 19.15
C LYS A 329 -0.51 -20.65 19.97
N VAL A 330 -1.11 -21.62 19.30
CA VAL A 330 -1.75 -22.76 19.96
C VAL A 330 -0.67 -23.73 20.45
N LYS A 331 -0.51 -23.86 21.77
CA LYS A 331 0.38 -24.85 22.42
C LYS A 331 -0.32 -26.17 22.61
N GLU A 332 -1.57 -26.13 23.06
CA GLU A 332 -2.43 -27.29 23.25
C GLU A 332 -3.87 -26.94 22.87
N CYS A 333 -4.57 -27.93 22.35
CA CYS A 333 -6.00 -27.87 22.07
C CYS A 333 -6.62 -29.19 22.51
N VAL A 334 -7.70 -29.14 23.27
CA VAL A 334 -8.41 -30.33 23.75
C VAL A 334 -9.93 -30.13 23.73
N ALA A 335 -10.65 -31.20 23.47
CA ALA A 335 -12.11 -31.16 23.53
C ALA A 335 -12.60 -30.98 24.98
N VAL A 336 -13.57 -30.07 25.18
CA VAL A 336 -14.12 -29.84 26.52
C VAL A 336 -15.06 -30.99 26.91
N PRO A 337 -14.83 -31.68 28.04
CA PRO A 337 -15.68 -32.78 28.49
C PRO A 337 -17.14 -32.39 28.56
N LYS A 338 -18.02 -33.22 28.04
CA LYS A 338 -19.50 -33.03 27.98
C LYS A 338 -19.96 -31.90 27.04
N SER A 339 -19.08 -31.28 26.28
CA SER A 339 -19.46 -30.34 25.22
C SER A 339 -19.15 -30.96 23.85
N LYS A 340 -20.11 -30.88 22.92
CA LYS A 340 -19.89 -31.28 21.53
C LYS A 340 -19.41 -30.13 20.64
N LYS A 341 -19.37 -28.92 21.21
CA LYS A 341 -19.10 -27.70 20.45
C LYS A 341 -17.82 -26.98 20.85
N LEU A 342 -17.35 -27.21 22.11
CA LEU A 342 -16.25 -26.43 22.68
C LEU A 342 -14.92 -27.15 22.60
N LEU A 343 -13.93 -26.41 22.15
CA LEU A 343 -12.50 -26.71 22.29
C LEU A 343 -11.90 -25.76 23.35
N GLN A 344 -10.99 -26.30 24.16
CA GLN A 344 -10.18 -25.54 25.10
C GLN A 344 -8.79 -25.38 24.50
N PHE A 345 -8.33 -24.14 24.42
CA PHE A 345 -7.02 -23.77 23.90
C PHE A 345 -6.10 -23.31 25.03
N THR A 346 -4.88 -23.80 25.02
CA THR A 346 -3.76 -23.22 25.76
C THR A 346 -2.89 -22.46 24.77
N LEU A 347 -2.82 -21.14 24.94
CA LEU A 347 -2.28 -20.19 23.96
C LEU A 347 -1.08 -19.45 24.51
N ASP A 348 -0.05 -19.28 23.72
CA ASP A 348 1.06 -18.36 23.96
C ASP A 348 0.74 -17.03 23.26
N ASP A 349 0.55 -15.97 24.04
CA ASP A 349 0.27 -14.62 23.57
C ASP A 349 1.48 -13.67 23.69
N GLY A 350 2.66 -14.23 23.96
CA GLY A 350 3.92 -13.48 24.10
C GLY A 350 4.11 -12.81 25.46
N THR A 351 3.17 -12.97 26.41
CA THR A 351 3.27 -12.35 27.77
C THR A 351 4.11 -13.19 28.75
N GLY A 352 4.52 -14.39 28.35
CA GLY A 352 5.24 -15.33 29.21
C GLY A 352 4.33 -16.17 30.12
N THR A 353 3.01 -15.98 30.06
CA THR A 353 2.01 -16.79 30.77
C THR A 353 1.01 -17.34 29.77
N ASP A 354 0.77 -18.64 29.81
CA ASP A 354 -0.17 -19.28 28.90
C ASP A 354 -1.61 -18.83 29.19
N ARG A 355 -2.35 -18.55 28.13
CA ARG A 355 -3.74 -18.07 28.18
C ARG A 355 -4.69 -19.20 27.82
N THR A 356 -5.76 -19.36 28.59
CA THR A 356 -6.82 -20.31 28.27
C THR A 356 -7.97 -19.58 27.59
N ILE A 357 -8.39 -20.07 26.40
CA ILE A 357 -9.60 -19.61 25.70
C ILE A 357 -10.43 -20.81 25.29
N LEU A 358 -11.76 -20.70 25.44
CA LEU A 358 -12.71 -21.67 24.92
C LEU A 358 -13.35 -21.12 23.65
N SER A 359 -13.44 -21.95 22.60
CA SER A 359 -14.10 -21.59 21.35
C SER A 359 -15.04 -22.68 20.86
N GLY A 360 -16.15 -22.27 20.23
CA GLY A 360 -17.23 -23.16 19.79
C GLY A 360 -16.97 -23.84 18.44
N ILE A 361 -15.74 -24.12 18.07
CA ILE A 361 -15.35 -24.55 16.72
C ILE A 361 -15.10 -26.07 16.60
N HIS A 362 -15.47 -26.87 17.58
CA HIS A 362 -15.27 -28.33 17.55
C HIS A 362 -16.08 -29.06 16.47
N ALA A 363 -17.11 -28.41 15.92
CA ALA A 363 -17.85 -28.96 14.79
C ALA A 363 -17.10 -28.88 13.45
N TYR A 364 -16.03 -28.05 13.39
CA TYR A 364 -15.30 -27.73 12.17
C TYR A 364 -13.86 -28.22 12.19
N TYR A 365 -13.25 -28.39 13.37
CA TYR A 365 -11.86 -28.79 13.53
C TYR A 365 -11.69 -29.80 14.65
N GLU A 366 -10.85 -30.78 14.41
CA GLU A 366 -10.34 -31.64 15.47
C GLU A 366 -9.19 -30.95 16.22
N PRO A 367 -9.02 -31.19 17.54
CA PRO A 367 -7.99 -30.54 18.35
C PRO A 367 -6.59 -30.60 17.77
N GLU A 368 -6.21 -31.74 17.20
CA GLU A 368 -4.87 -32.02 16.66
C GLU A 368 -4.53 -31.16 15.44
N GLU A 369 -5.54 -30.73 14.68
CA GLU A 369 -5.35 -29.87 13.49
C GLU A 369 -4.98 -28.46 13.85
N LEU A 370 -5.25 -28.01 15.08
CA LEU A 370 -5.09 -26.65 15.54
C LEU A 370 -3.79 -26.43 16.34
N VAL A 371 -3.20 -27.49 16.90
CA VAL A 371 -1.95 -27.38 17.65
C VAL A 371 -0.82 -26.90 16.75
N GLY A 372 -0.07 -25.89 17.22
CA GLY A 372 1.03 -25.27 16.49
C GLY A 372 0.61 -24.17 15.49
N LYS A 373 -0.70 -23.98 15.24
CA LYS A 373 -1.19 -22.86 14.41
C LYS A 373 -1.13 -21.54 15.17
N THR A 374 -1.09 -20.45 14.41
CA THR A 374 -1.23 -19.08 14.92
C THR A 374 -2.62 -18.58 14.61
N LEU A 375 -3.31 -18.08 15.62
CA LEU A 375 -4.67 -17.57 15.54
C LEU A 375 -4.71 -16.10 15.98
N ILE A 376 -5.82 -15.41 15.72
CA ILE A 376 -6.05 -14.07 16.23
C ILE A 376 -7.01 -14.16 17.42
N ALA A 377 -6.66 -13.51 18.53
CA ALA A 377 -7.49 -13.43 19.71
C ALA A 377 -7.67 -11.99 20.20
N ILE A 378 -8.85 -11.70 20.77
CA ILE A 378 -9.05 -10.52 21.60
C ILE A 378 -8.70 -10.91 23.03
N THR A 379 -7.66 -10.27 23.59
CA THR A 379 -7.02 -10.69 24.84
C THR A 379 -7.41 -9.88 26.07
N ASN A 380 -8.04 -8.73 25.90
CA ASN A 380 -8.47 -7.84 27.00
C ASN A 380 -9.95 -7.95 27.36
N LEU A 381 -10.60 -9.04 26.98
CA LEU A 381 -11.96 -9.32 27.48
C LEU A 381 -11.93 -9.82 28.92
N PRO A 382 -12.94 -9.47 29.76
CA PRO A 382 -13.03 -9.99 31.10
C PRO A 382 -13.18 -11.53 31.09
N PRO A 383 -12.53 -12.25 32.03
CA PRO A 383 -12.66 -13.70 32.12
C PRO A 383 -14.10 -14.16 32.24
N ARG A 384 -14.47 -15.21 31.51
CA ARG A 384 -15.80 -15.79 31.50
C ARG A 384 -15.76 -17.28 31.82
N ALA A 385 -16.47 -17.70 32.84
CA ALA A 385 -16.58 -19.12 33.16
C ALA A 385 -17.55 -19.82 32.23
N MET A 386 -17.08 -20.86 31.52
CA MET A 386 -17.85 -21.73 30.64
C MET A 386 -17.56 -23.19 30.97
N MET A 387 -18.57 -23.99 31.26
CA MET A 387 -18.44 -25.40 31.63
C MET A 387 -17.48 -25.67 32.81
N GLY A 388 -17.30 -24.68 33.72
CA GLY A 388 -16.38 -24.75 34.87
C GLY A 388 -14.94 -24.42 34.53
N ILE A 389 -14.63 -23.96 33.30
CA ILE A 389 -13.33 -23.52 32.85
C ILE A 389 -13.40 -22.01 32.61
N GLU A 390 -12.41 -21.27 33.06
CA GLU A 390 -12.31 -19.82 32.86
C GLU A 390 -11.70 -19.52 31.49
N SER A 391 -12.45 -18.87 30.59
CA SER A 391 -12.00 -18.40 29.29
C SER A 391 -11.56 -16.94 29.37
N CYS A 392 -10.30 -16.65 29.04
CA CYS A 392 -9.64 -15.34 29.19
C CYS A 392 -9.42 -14.67 27.82
N GLY A 393 -10.47 -14.46 27.06
CA GLY A 393 -10.43 -13.86 25.74
C GLY A 393 -11.37 -14.56 24.76
N MET A 394 -11.24 -14.20 23.48
CA MET A 394 -12.06 -14.75 22.39
C MET A 394 -11.17 -14.96 21.15
N LEU A 395 -11.26 -16.15 20.55
CA LEU A 395 -10.66 -16.40 19.21
C LEU A 395 -11.60 -15.85 18.12
N LEU A 396 -11.02 -15.25 17.11
CA LEU A 396 -11.75 -14.76 15.94
C LEU A 396 -11.85 -15.87 14.90
N SER A 397 -13.03 -16.03 14.36
CA SER A 397 -13.32 -16.92 13.24
C SER A 397 -14.46 -16.34 12.42
N ALA A 398 -14.45 -16.58 11.13
CA ALA A 398 -15.54 -16.21 10.25
C ALA A 398 -16.36 -17.45 9.91
N VAL A 399 -17.68 -17.36 10.02
CA VAL A 399 -18.61 -18.42 9.65
C VAL A 399 -19.45 -17.94 8.48
N ASN A 400 -19.46 -18.71 7.40
CA ASN A 400 -20.31 -18.45 6.24
C ASN A 400 -21.49 -19.41 6.24
N ASN A 401 -22.70 -18.88 6.15
CA ASN A 401 -23.92 -19.65 5.89
C ASN A 401 -24.09 -19.80 4.37
N LEU A 402 -24.25 -21.02 3.89
CA LEU A 402 -24.50 -21.28 2.47
C LEU A 402 -25.97 -21.02 2.12
N LYS A 403 -26.20 -20.46 0.91
CA LYS A 403 -27.55 -20.26 0.37
C LYS A 403 -28.23 -21.62 0.17
N ASP A 404 -29.50 -21.68 0.56
CA ASP A 404 -30.37 -22.88 0.37
C ASP A 404 -29.85 -24.14 1.08
N SER A 405 -29.00 -24.01 2.10
CA SER A 405 -28.49 -25.10 2.93
C SER A 405 -28.53 -24.70 4.42
N GLU A 406 -28.55 -25.71 5.31
CA GLU A 406 -28.30 -25.53 6.74
C GLU A 406 -26.80 -25.72 7.08
N GLU A 407 -25.95 -25.86 6.08
CA GLU A 407 -24.51 -26.05 6.26
C GLU A 407 -23.80 -24.71 6.48
N GLU A 408 -22.85 -24.72 7.39
CA GLU A 408 -21.99 -23.60 7.75
C GLU A 408 -20.54 -23.95 7.43
N GLU A 409 -19.78 -23.00 6.88
CA GLU A 409 -18.34 -23.12 6.69
C GLU A 409 -17.61 -22.16 7.63
N LEU A 410 -16.56 -22.63 8.30
CA LEU A 410 -15.71 -21.85 9.20
C LEU A 410 -14.37 -21.56 8.53
N HIS A 411 -13.92 -20.28 8.65
CA HIS A 411 -12.68 -19.78 8.12
C HIS A 411 -11.84 -19.07 9.17
#